data_2850389c424897a409d29eea9c5110ac
#
_entry.id   2850389c424897a409d29eea9c5110ac
#
_cell.length_a   1.000
_cell.length_b   1.000
_cell.length_c   1.000
_cell.angle_alpha   90.00
_cell.angle_beta   90.00
_cell.angle_gamma   90.00
#
_symmetry.space_group_name_H-M   'P 1'
#
loop_
_entity.id
_entity.type
_entity.pdbx_description
1 polymer ?
#
loop_
_entity_poly.entity_id
_entity_poly.type
_entity_poly.pdbx_seq_one_letter_code
_entity_poly.pdbx_strand_id
1 'polypeptide(L)'
;MIKRFFTEQVIKRKDVLLGIGDDCAIVSPSERQNIAITTDTLVAGVHFPHETSARAIGHKSIAVNLSDLAAMGAEPTWISLAITLPEADLQWVEEFCIGVFELCEFYNVQLIGGDTTQGPLSITVTAQGLVPKDKHLSRS
;
A
#
# COMPACT_ATOMS: atom_id res chain seq x y z
N MET A 1 -3.56 -19.21 -0.75
CA MET A 1 -2.29 -19.16 -1.47
C MET A 1 -1.84 -17.73 -1.80
N ILE A 2 -2.71 -16.90 -2.35
CA ILE A 2 -2.36 -15.50 -2.64
C ILE A 2 -2.01 -14.74 -1.36
N LYS A 3 -2.73 -14.97 -0.26
CA LYS A 3 -2.45 -14.33 1.03
C LYS A 3 -1.03 -14.56 1.52
N ARG A 4 -0.43 -15.71 1.21
CA ARG A 4 0.93 -16.03 1.64
C ARG A 4 1.94 -14.99 1.16
N PHE A 5 1.83 -14.55 -0.10
CA PHE A 5 2.75 -13.57 -0.66
C PHE A 5 2.67 -12.23 0.07
N PHE A 6 1.48 -11.83 0.47
CA PHE A 6 1.29 -10.56 1.17
C PHE A 6 1.68 -10.63 2.64
N THR A 7 1.70 -11.81 3.25
CA THR A 7 2.11 -11.97 4.65
C THR A 7 3.61 -12.13 4.82
N GLU A 8 4.36 -12.40 3.75
CA GLU A 8 5.81 -12.60 3.79
C GLU A 8 6.62 -11.29 3.77
N GLN A 9 6.04 -10.20 4.22
CA GLN A 9 6.73 -8.92 4.25
C GLN A 9 7.76 -8.88 5.40
N VAL A 10 8.86 -8.15 5.17
CA VAL A 10 9.94 -8.01 6.14
C VAL A 10 9.62 -6.98 7.22
N ILE A 11 8.96 -5.89 6.83
CA ILE A 11 8.71 -4.77 7.74
C ILE A 11 7.59 -5.11 8.71
N LYS A 12 7.87 -4.93 10.00
CA LYS A 12 6.90 -5.09 11.09
C LYS A 12 7.05 -3.93 12.05
N ARG A 13 6.13 -2.98 11.97
CA ARG A 13 6.19 -1.76 12.78
C ARG A 13 5.63 -2.00 14.18
N LYS A 14 6.19 -1.25 15.14
CA LYS A 14 5.73 -1.33 16.54
C LYS A 14 4.35 -0.72 16.74
N ASP A 15 3.96 0.21 15.87
CA ASP A 15 2.65 0.86 15.95
C ASP A 15 1.52 0.06 15.30
N VAL A 16 1.81 -1.14 14.81
CA VAL A 16 0.80 -2.07 14.30
C VAL A 16 0.53 -3.12 15.38
N LEU A 17 -0.67 -3.10 15.94
CA LEU A 17 -1.08 -4.06 16.97
C LEU A 17 -1.68 -5.32 16.35
N LEU A 18 -2.51 -5.16 15.32
CA LEU A 18 -3.03 -6.25 14.51
C LEU A 18 -2.80 -5.89 13.05
N GLY A 19 -2.13 -6.78 12.33
CA GLY A 19 -1.83 -6.57 10.93
C GLY A 19 -2.62 -7.47 10.02
N ILE A 20 -1.97 -7.86 8.92
CA ILE A 20 -2.59 -8.70 7.89
C ILE A 20 -2.95 -10.08 8.44
N GLY A 21 -4.07 -10.62 8.00
CA GLY A 21 -4.55 -11.93 8.41
C GLY A 21 -5.77 -11.89 9.32
N ASP A 22 -6.10 -10.73 9.86
CA ASP A 22 -7.30 -10.52 10.69
C ASP A 22 -8.38 -9.79 9.91
N ASP A 23 -9.59 -9.72 10.45
CA ASP A 23 -10.72 -9.03 9.81
C ASP A 23 -10.44 -7.56 9.59
N CYS A 24 -9.65 -6.95 10.45
CA CYS A 24 -9.21 -5.58 10.30
C CYS A 24 -7.83 -5.40 10.90
N ALA A 25 -7.20 -4.27 10.61
CA ALA A 25 -5.92 -3.91 11.21
C ALA A 25 -6.16 -2.95 12.37
N ILE A 26 -5.31 -3.02 13.38
CA ILE A 26 -5.30 -2.08 14.50
C ILE A 26 -3.93 -1.46 14.59
N VAL A 27 -3.87 -0.14 14.52
CA VAL A 27 -2.62 0.62 14.61
C VAL A 27 -2.70 1.57 15.82
N SER A 28 -1.53 1.90 16.35
CA SER A 28 -1.43 2.77 17.52
C SER A 28 -0.45 3.91 17.24
N PRO A 29 -0.91 5.02 16.67
CA PRO A 29 -0.05 6.16 16.40
C PRO A 29 0.29 6.89 17.69
N SER A 30 1.36 7.72 17.63
CA SER A 30 1.73 8.58 18.75
C SER A 30 0.67 9.67 18.96
N GLU A 31 0.45 10.05 20.23
CA GLU A 31 -0.49 11.13 20.58
C GLU A 31 -0.09 12.49 19.99
N ARG A 32 1.18 12.67 19.61
CA ARG A 32 1.69 13.92 19.06
C ARG A 32 1.62 14.00 17.55
N GLN A 33 0.95 13.03 16.93
CA GLN A 33 0.89 12.94 15.49
C GLN A 33 -0.53 12.84 14.99
N ASN A 34 -0.77 13.40 13.82
CA ASN A 34 -1.99 13.21 13.06
C ASN A 34 -1.73 12.17 11.98
N ILE A 35 -2.79 11.58 11.47
CA ILE A 35 -2.70 10.61 10.38
C ILE A 35 -3.15 11.27 9.10
N ALA A 36 -2.30 11.23 8.08
CA ALA A 36 -2.64 11.63 6.72
C ALA A 36 -3.01 10.36 5.95
N ILE A 37 -4.08 10.43 5.17
CA ILE A 37 -4.60 9.26 4.43
C ILE A 37 -4.80 9.66 2.98
N THR A 38 -4.34 8.81 2.06
CA THR A 38 -4.57 8.99 0.63
C THR A 38 -4.93 7.65 0.00
N THR A 39 -5.78 7.69 -1.02
CA THR A 39 -6.21 6.48 -1.73
C THR A 39 -6.16 6.72 -3.22
N ASP A 40 -5.53 5.82 -3.95
CA ASP A 40 -5.46 5.86 -5.41
C ASP A 40 -5.78 4.50 -6.01
N THR A 41 -6.44 4.51 -7.16
CA THR A 41 -6.74 3.30 -7.92
C THR A 41 -6.06 3.36 -9.27
N LEU A 42 -5.35 2.29 -9.63
CA LEU A 42 -4.77 2.10 -10.94
C LEU A 42 -5.55 1.04 -11.70
N VAL A 43 -5.99 1.37 -12.89
CA VAL A 43 -6.77 0.46 -13.75
C VAL A 43 -5.97 0.13 -15.00
N ALA A 44 -5.88 -1.15 -15.33
CA ALA A 44 -5.18 -1.59 -16.54
C ALA A 44 -5.81 -0.97 -17.79
N GLY A 45 -4.97 -0.51 -18.70
CA GLY A 45 -5.41 0.15 -19.93
C GLY A 45 -5.76 1.62 -19.76
N VAL A 46 -5.88 2.11 -18.52
CA VAL A 46 -6.16 3.52 -18.22
C VAL A 46 -4.92 4.19 -17.63
N HIS A 47 -4.38 3.63 -16.55
CA HIS A 47 -3.23 4.19 -15.83
C HIS A 47 -1.91 3.54 -16.21
N PHE A 48 -1.96 2.37 -16.81
CA PHE A 48 -0.79 1.68 -17.35
C PHE A 48 -1.22 0.75 -18.47
N PRO A 49 -0.33 0.51 -19.47
CA PRO A 49 -0.62 -0.43 -20.56
C PRO A 49 -0.83 -1.86 -20.03
N HIS A 50 -1.67 -2.64 -20.71
CA HIS A 50 -1.95 -4.02 -20.31
C HIS A 50 -0.71 -4.91 -20.27
N GLU A 51 0.31 -4.60 -21.06
CA GLU A 51 1.54 -5.37 -21.13
C GLU A 51 2.59 -4.97 -20.09
N THR A 52 2.28 -4.03 -19.21
CA THR A 52 3.18 -3.61 -18.13
C THR A 52 3.44 -4.78 -17.20
N SER A 53 4.70 -4.99 -16.79
CA SER A 53 5.06 -6.10 -15.90
C SER A 53 4.40 -5.96 -14.53
N ALA A 54 4.11 -7.09 -13.90
CA ALA A 54 3.51 -7.11 -12.57
C ALA A 54 4.37 -6.36 -11.55
N ARG A 55 5.68 -6.53 -11.61
CA ARG A 55 6.61 -5.83 -10.71
C ARG A 55 6.53 -4.31 -10.88
N ALA A 56 6.49 -3.83 -12.12
CA ALA A 56 6.37 -2.40 -12.39
C ALA A 56 5.04 -1.84 -11.90
N ILE A 57 3.96 -2.60 -12.04
CA ILE A 57 2.64 -2.21 -11.55
C ILE A 57 2.65 -2.10 -10.02
N GLY A 58 3.23 -3.09 -9.36
CA GLY A 58 3.37 -3.09 -7.90
C GLY A 58 4.16 -1.89 -7.41
N HIS A 59 5.28 -1.62 -8.04
CA HIS A 59 6.13 -0.47 -7.71
C HIS A 59 5.36 0.85 -7.90
N LYS A 60 4.72 1.02 -9.04
CA LYS A 60 3.97 2.25 -9.36
C LYS A 60 2.82 2.48 -8.39
N SER A 61 2.09 1.43 -8.03
CA SER A 61 0.92 1.55 -7.14
C SER A 61 1.31 2.09 -5.76
N ILE A 62 2.50 1.75 -5.27
CA ILE A 62 3.00 2.25 -4.01
C ILE A 62 3.61 3.64 -4.18
N ALA A 63 4.41 3.83 -5.22
CA ALA A 63 5.13 5.08 -5.45
C ALA A 63 4.20 6.30 -5.53
N VAL A 64 3.07 6.19 -6.23
CA VAL A 64 2.14 7.32 -6.37
C VAL A 64 1.55 7.73 -5.03
N ASN A 65 1.25 6.76 -4.16
CA ASN A 65 0.71 7.02 -2.84
C ASN A 65 1.74 7.62 -1.89
N LEU A 66 2.96 7.10 -1.91
CA LEU A 66 4.03 7.64 -1.08
C LEU A 66 4.37 9.07 -1.49
N SER A 67 4.29 9.36 -2.78
CA SER A 67 4.50 10.70 -3.33
C SER A 67 3.47 11.68 -2.78
N ASP A 68 2.19 11.27 -2.73
CA ASP A 68 1.12 12.10 -2.19
C ASP A 68 1.32 12.38 -0.70
N LEU A 69 1.75 11.38 0.06
CA LEU A 69 2.05 11.56 1.48
C LEU A 69 3.22 12.50 1.69
N ALA A 70 4.28 12.34 0.89
CA ALA A 70 5.46 13.21 0.97
C ALA A 70 5.10 14.67 0.67
N ALA A 71 4.20 14.91 -0.28
CA ALA A 71 3.75 16.25 -0.63
C ALA A 71 3.05 16.93 0.55
N MET A 72 2.48 16.17 1.48
CA MET A 72 1.83 16.67 2.69
C MET A 72 2.76 16.68 3.90
N GLY A 73 4.03 16.37 3.71
CA GLY A 73 4.99 16.29 4.81
C GLY A 73 4.76 15.11 5.74
N ALA A 74 4.02 14.10 5.29
CA ALA A 74 3.74 12.93 6.10
C ALA A 74 4.82 11.87 5.93
N GLU A 75 5.17 11.20 7.03
CA GLU A 75 6.05 10.03 7.00
C GLU A 75 5.20 8.79 6.71
N PRO A 76 5.42 8.08 5.60
CA PRO A 76 4.64 6.89 5.27
C PRO A 76 4.79 5.82 6.35
N THR A 77 3.69 5.16 6.73
CA THR A 77 3.72 4.15 7.80
C THR A 77 3.00 2.87 7.43
N TRP A 78 1.76 2.98 6.96
CA TRP A 78 0.93 1.80 6.70
C TRP A 78 0.27 1.91 5.34
N ILE A 79 0.04 0.74 4.73
CA ILE A 79 -0.77 0.67 3.51
C ILE A 79 -1.77 -0.47 3.62
N SER A 80 -2.90 -0.32 2.95
CA SER A 80 -3.80 -1.42 2.65
C SER A 80 -4.00 -1.49 1.14
N LEU A 81 -4.26 -2.69 0.65
CA LEU A 81 -4.21 -2.99 -0.76
C LEU A 81 -5.43 -3.82 -1.17
N ALA A 82 -6.29 -3.24 -2.00
CA ALA A 82 -7.38 -3.97 -2.62
C ALA A 82 -7.03 -4.22 -4.07
N ILE A 83 -6.96 -5.49 -4.46
CA ILE A 83 -6.57 -5.85 -5.82
C ILE A 83 -7.66 -6.71 -6.45
N THR A 84 -8.00 -6.37 -7.70
CA THR A 84 -8.91 -7.16 -8.52
C THR A 84 -8.09 -7.81 -9.63
N LEU A 85 -8.15 -9.14 -9.72
CA LEU A 85 -7.37 -9.92 -10.67
C LEU A 85 -8.29 -10.66 -11.64
N PRO A 86 -7.93 -10.71 -12.94
CA PRO A 86 -8.71 -11.51 -13.90
C PRO A 86 -8.67 -12.99 -13.57
N GLU A 87 -7.53 -13.46 -13.04
CA GLU A 87 -7.34 -14.85 -12.65
C GLU A 87 -6.29 -14.95 -11.54
N ALA A 88 -6.28 -16.07 -10.82
CA ALA A 88 -5.34 -16.30 -9.73
C ALA A 88 -4.00 -16.81 -10.27
N ASP A 89 -3.23 -15.95 -10.91
CA ASP A 89 -1.90 -16.24 -11.43
C ASP A 89 -0.87 -15.98 -10.34
N LEU A 90 -0.37 -17.06 -9.73
CA LEU A 90 0.57 -16.93 -8.60
C LEU A 90 1.89 -16.31 -8.99
N GLN A 91 2.37 -16.56 -10.22
CA GLN A 91 3.61 -15.95 -10.69
C GLN A 91 3.44 -14.43 -10.83
N TRP A 92 2.31 -14.00 -11.35
CA TRP A 92 1.98 -12.58 -11.47
C TRP A 92 1.94 -11.91 -10.09
N VAL A 93 1.26 -12.56 -9.13
CA VAL A 93 1.12 -12.04 -7.76
C VAL A 93 2.48 -11.95 -7.08
N GLU A 94 3.34 -12.96 -7.27
CA GLU A 94 4.70 -12.95 -6.70
C GLU A 94 5.51 -11.75 -7.21
N GLU A 95 5.50 -11.53 -8.52
CA GLU A 95 6.21 -10.42 -9.14
C GLU A 95 5.64 -9.07 -8.69
N PHE A 96 4.31 -8.98 -8.60
CA PHE A 96 3.64 -7.78 -8.11
C PHE A 96 4.08 -7.45 -6.68
N CYS A 97 4.12 -8.46 -5.81
CA CYS A 97 4.55 -8.30 -4.42
C CYS A 97 6.00 -7.86 -4.31
N ILE A 98 6.88 -8.34 -5.20
CA ILE A 98 8.27 -7.88 -5.24
C ILE A 98 8.30 -6.37 -5.46
N GLY A 99 7.55 -5.87 -6.43
CA GLY A 99 7.46 -4.43 -6.70
C GLY A 99 6.91 -3.62 -5.53
N VAL A 100 5.87 -4.14 -4.88
CA VAL A 100 5.27 -3.49 -3.71
C VAL A 100 6.27 -3.42 -2.55
N PHE A 101 6.85 -4.55 -2.20
CA PHE A 101 7.70 -4.62 -1.01
C PHE A 101 9.07 -3.98 -1.18
N GLU A 102 9.55 -3.78 -2.38
CA GLU A 102 10.78 -3.02 -2.61
C GLU A 102 10.68 -1.62 -2.01
N LEU A 103 9.57 -0.93 -2.27
CA LEU A 103 9.36 0.41 -1.72
C LEU A 103 8.95 0.39 -0.25
N CYS A 104 8.15 -0.60 0.15
CA CYS A 104 7.76 -0.75 1.55
C CYS A 104 8.97 -0.94 2.46
N GLU A 105 9.93 -1.75 2.04
CA GLU A 105 11.16 -1.96 2.79
C GLU A 105 12.03 -0.71 2.83
N PHE A 106 12.12 -0.01 1.71
CA PHE A 106 12.93 1.20 1.63
C PHE A 106 12.40 2.30 2.57
N TYR A 107 11.08 2.45 2.67
CA TYR A 107 10.45 3.52 3.46
C TYR A 107 9.93 3.07 4.81
N ASN A 108 10.18 1.84 5.21
CA ASN A 108 9.70 1.26 6.46
C ASN A 108 8.18 1.33 6.60
N VAL A 109 7.49 0.91 5.54
CA VAL A 109 6.03 0.88 5.46
C VAL A 109 5.56 -0.55 5.60
N GLN A 110 4.53 -0.76 6.41
CA GLN A 110 3.94 -2.08 6.59
C GLN A 110 2.59 -2.20 5.90
N LEU A 111 2.40 -3.29 5.16
CA LEU A 111 1.10 -3.67 4.62
C LEU A 111 0.26 -4.25 5.77
N ILE A 112 -0.86 -3.61 6.08
CA ILE A 112 -1.68 -3.98 7.24
C ILE A 112 -2.99 -4.64 6.90
N GLY A 113 -3.38 -4.68 5.62
CA GLY A 113 -4.62 -5.34 5.24
C GLY A 113 -4.92 -5.16 3.77
N GLY A 114 -6.09 -5.64 3.37
CA GLY A 114 -6.55 -5.52 2.00
C GLY A 114 -7.52 -6.60 1.61
N ASP A 115 -7.79 -6.68 0.32
CA ASP A 115 -8.75 -7.62 -0.24
C ASP A 115 -8.29 -8.06 -1.62
N THR A 116 -8.70 -9.27 -2.02
CA THR A 116 -8.45 -9.80 -3.36
C THR A 116 -9.77 -10.26 -3.95
N THR A 117 -10.09 -9.76 -5.13
CA THR A 117 -11.35 -10.02 -5.81
C THR A 117 -11.06 -10.44 -7.25
N GLN A 118 -11.95 -11.18 -7.87
CA GLN A 118 -11.85 -11.54 -9.28
C GLN A 118 -12.59 -10.53 -10.15
N GLY A 119 -11.94 -10.10 -11.23
CA GLY A 119 -12.50 -9.15 -12.18
C GLY A 119 -11.41 -8.50 -13.00
N PRO A 120 -11.73 -7.44 -13.77
CA PRO A 120 -10.72 -6.71 -14.53
C PRO A 120 -9.63 -6.17 -13.63
N LEU A 121 -8.38 -6.23 -14.09
CA LEU A 121 -7.22 -5.85 -13.28
C LEU A 121 -7.30 -4.40 -12.81
N SER A 122 -7.34 -4.23 -11.50
CA SER A 122 -7.24 -2.92 -10.86
C SER A 122 -6.57 -3.06 -9.49
N ILE A 123 -5.85 -2.02 -9.10
CA ILE A 123 -5.15 -1.98 -7.81
C ILE A 123 -5.55 -0.70 -7.09
N THR A 124 -6.10 -0.84 -5.89
CA THR A 124 -6.42 0.29 -5.03
C THR A 124 -5.53 0.24 -3.79
N VAL A 125 -4.76 1.27 -3.56
CA VAL A 125 -3.89 1.38 -2.39
C VAL A 125 -4.38 2.54 -1.54
N THR A 126 -4.60 2.27 -0.26
CA THR A 126 -4.82 3.30 0.75
C THR A 126 -3.54 3.40 1.56
N ALA A 127 -2.90 4.55 1.51
CA ALA A 127 -1.66 4.78 2.23
C ALA A 127 -1.87 5.78 3.34
N GLN A 128 -1.26 5.52 4.48
CA GLN A 128 -1.36 6.36 5.67
C GLN A 128 0.03 6.76 6.12
N GLY A 129 0.13 7.98 6.62
CA GLY A 129 1.38 8.49 7.12
C GLY A 129 1.15 9.34 8.36
N LEU A 130 2.23 9.66 9.06
CA LEU A 130 2.18 10.42 10.30
C LEU A 130 2.70 11.83 10.06
N VAL A 131 1.95 12.80 10.56
CA VAL A 131 2.32 14.23 10.49
C VAL A 131 2.31 14.77 11.91
N PRO A 132 3.39 15.45 12.35
CA PRO A 132 3.38 16.07 13.68
C PRO A 132 2.23 17.06 13.83
N LYS A 133 1.55 17.03 14.97
CA LYS A 133 0.37 17.88 15.22
C LYS A 133 0.66 19.37 15.17
N ASP A 134 1.88 19.75 15.45
CA ASP A 134 2.31 21.16 15.44
C ASP A 134 2.65 21.69 14.05
N LYS A 135 2.56 20.86 13.02
CA LYS A 135 2.82 21.27 11.65
C LYS A 135 1.53 21.22 10.84
N HIS A 136 1.09 22.37 10.39
CA HIS A 136 -0.03 22.48 9.49
C HIS A 136 0.47 22.69 8.07
N LEU A 137 0.17 21.73 7.20
CA LEU A 137 0.44 21.86 5.79
C LEU A 137 -0.89 22.05 5.07
N SER A 138 -1.20 23.31 4.84
CA SER A 138 -2.39 23.68 4.08
C SER A 138 -2.00 23.93 2.63
N ARG A 139 -2.77 23.39 1.70
CA ARG A 139 -2.58 23.64 0.28
C ARG A 139 -3.40 24.80 -0.23
N SER A 140 -4.07 25.48 0.63
CA SER A 140 -4.87 26.65 0.26
C SER A 140 -4.01 27.78 -0.25
#